data_2bdf6509f35a1bc1a3cd50815a65316f
#
_entry.id   2bdf6509f35a1bc1a3cd50815a65316f
#
_cell.length_a   1.000
_cell.length_b   1.000
_cell.length_c   1.000
_cell.angle_alpha   90.00
_cell.angle_beta   90.00
_cell.angle_gamma   90.00
#
_symmetry.space_group_name_H-M   'P 1'
#
loop_
_entity.id
_entity.type
_entity.pdbx_description
1 polymer ?
#
loop_
_entity_poly.entity_id
_entity_poly.type
_entity_poly.pdbx_seq_one_letter_code
_entity_poly.pdbx_strand_id
1 'polypeptide(L)'
;MAIYSYCLLWAGTFIGVELTAFEPNTPHLTFFAVVFAVNGLFYLLIRSGLSERFGDPSLTILQMAVGILLTTIILHYSRELRGAMLSIYFMVMTFGVFALDRRRMLLMAAFTLLCFTGLLIYEWINAPQQAIFSYLIGHWIILTLGLGWFIYMGGYIHNLQLRVREQRERLREAHDRLSAIAVRDDLTGLYNRRHFLERLEEEMSRANRESSPLHLAIIDLDHFKRVN
;
A
#
# COMPACT_ATOMS: atom_id res chain seq x y z
N MET A 1 -3.46 -10.32 -3.01
CA MET A 1 -2.06 -10.17 -3.48
C MET A 1 -1.06 -10.86 -2.55
N ALA A 2 -1.04 -10.61 -1.24
CA ALA A 2 -0.08 -11.23 -0.32
C ALA A 2 -0.04 -12.78 -0.38
N ILE A 3 -1.20 -13.43 -0.37
CA ILE A 3 -1.30 -14.90 -0.44
C ILE A 3 -0.62 -15.48 -1.69
N TYR A 4 -0.82 -14.84 -2.85
CA TYR A 4 -0.21 -15.26 -4.11
C TYR A 4 1.32 -15.15 -4.07
N SER A 5 1.85 -14.07 -3.50
CA SER A 5 3.28 -13.87 -3.30
C SER A 5 3.89 -14.94 -2.39
N TYR A 6 3.18 -15.33 -1.32
CA TYR A 6 3.63 -16.41 -0.44
C TYR A 6 3.59 -17.79 -1.09
N CYS A 7 2.56 -18.07 -1.90
CA CYS A 7 2.50 -19.32 -2.67
C CYS A 7 3.65 -19.44 -3.67
N LEU A 8 3.99 -18.34 -4.37
CA LEU A 8 5.15 -18.30 -5.28
C LEU A 8 6.48 -18.50 -4.53
N LEU A 9 6.62 -17.86 -3.38
CA LEU A 9 7.82 -17.97 -2.55
C LEU A 9 7.97 -19.40 -2.01
N TRP A 10 6.86 -20.02 -1.61
CA TRP A 10 6.82 -21.43 -1.19
C TRP A 10 7.19 -22.38 -2.34
N ALA A 11 6.57 -22.21 -3.52
CA ALA A 11 6.87 -23.01 -4.69
C ALA A 11 8.34 -22.88 -5.10
N GLY A 12 8.90 -21.66 -5.11
CA GLY A 12 10.30 -21.41 -5.44
C GLY A 12 11.27 -22.05 -4.46
N THR A 13 10.99 -21.98 -3.16
CA THR A 13 11.84 -22.63 -2.14
C THR A 13 11.69 -24.16 -2.14
N PHE A 14 10.48 -24.69 -2.38
CA PHE A 14 10.27 -26.13 -2.53
C PHE A 14 11.07 -26.68 -3.72
N ILE A 15 10.99 -26.04 -4.88
CA ILE A 15 11.79 -26.40 -6.06
C ILE A 15 13.29 -26.29 -5.76
N GLY A 16 13.72 -25.23 -5.05
CA GLY A 16 15.12 -25.05 -4.66
C GLY A 16 15.63 -26.16 -3.72
N VAL A 17 14.79 -26.69 -2.83
CA VAL A 17 15.12 -27.83 -1.96
C VAL A 17 15.30 -29.11 -2.79
N GLU A 18 14.39 -29.39 -3.71
CA GLU A 18 14.47 -30.56 -4.60
C GLU A 18 15.71 -30.51 -5.52
N LEU A 19 16.12 -29.29 -5.92
CA LEU A 19 17.33 -29.08 -6.72
C LEU A 19 18.62 -29.05 -5.90
N THR A 20 18.58 -29.43 -4.61
CA THR A 20 19.74 -29.43 -3.69
C THR A 20 20.44 -28.05 -3.53
N ALA A 21 19.74 -26.97 -3.88
CA ALA A 21 20.28 -25.62 -3.82
C ALA A 21 20.27 -24.98 -2.42
N PHE A 22 19.67 -25.69 -1.44
CA PHE A 22 19.73 -25.37 -0.01
C PHE A 22 20.56 -26.37 0.74
N GLU A 23 21.07 -25.97 1.90
CA GLU A 23 21.76 -26.93 2.78
C GLU A 23 20.83 -28.07 3.21
N PRO A 24 21.37 -29.32 3.33
CA PRO A 24 20.56 -30.49 3.69
C PRO A 24 19.79 -30.38 5.01
N ASN A 25 20.28 -29.54 5.93
CA ASN A 25 19.68 -29.30 7.24
C ASN A 25 18.80 -28.01 7.29
N THR A 26 18.42 -27.44 6.14
CA THR A 26 17.56 -26.25 6.10
C THR A 26 16.19 -26.56 6.70
N PRO A 27 15.76 -25.86 7.77
CA PRO A 27 14.48 -26.12 8.43
C PRO A 27 13.31 -25.47 7.67
N HIS A 28 13.12 -25.83 6.39
CA HIS A 28 12.17 -25.20 5.49
C HIS A 28 10.72 -25.25 5.98
N LEU A 29 10.27 -26.40 6.52
CA LEU A 29 8.92 -26.52 7.08
C LEU A 29 8.71 -25.58 8.27
N THR A 30 9.69 -25.51 9.18
CA THR A 30 9.65 -24.59 10.33
C THR A 30 9.66 -23.13 9.87
N PHE A 31 10.51 -22.80 8.88
CA PHE A 31 10.58 -21.47 8.31
C PHE A 31 9.22 -21.06 7.73
N PHE A 32 8.57 -21.92 6.94
CA PHE A 32 7.23 -21.61 6.41
C PHE A 32 6.18 -21.49 7.50
N ALA A 33 6.19 -22.39 8.49
CA ALA A 33 5.27 -22.28 9.61
C ALA A 33 5.40 -20.93 10.33
N VAL A 34 6.62 -20.44 10.54
CA VAL A 34 6.90 -19.13 11.13
C VAL A 34 6.38 -18.01 10.21
N VAL A 35 6.65 -18.04 8.89
CA VAL A 35 6.17 -17.04 7.94
C VAL A 35 4.64 -16.97 7.97
N PHE A 36 3.95 -18.12 7.91
CA PHE A 36 2.48 -18.15 7.97
C PHE A 36 1.93 -17.68 9.32
N ALA A 37 2.54 -18.08 10.43
CA ALA A 37 2.13 -17.66 11.77
C ALA A 37 2.25 -16.13 11.96
N VAL A 38 3.39 -15.56 11.54
CA VAL A 38 3.63 -14.11 11.62
C VAL A 38 2.63 -13.33 10.76
N ASN A 39 2.39 -13.78 9.53
CA ASN A 39 1.41 -13.10 8.66
C ASN A 39 -0.03 -13.29 9.16
N GLY A 40 -0.37 -14.45 9.72
CA GLY A 40 -1.64 -14.67 10.40
C GLY A 40 -1.82 -13.73 11.60
N LEU A 41 -0.76 -13.53 12.38
CA LEU A 41 -0.77 -12.58 13.50
C LEU A 41 -1.02 -11.14 13.02
N PHE A 42 -0.31 -10.67 11.98
CA PHE A 42 -0.54 -9.34 11.40
C PHE A 42 -1.97 -9.19 10.88
N TYR A 43 -2.47 -10.21 10.18
CA TYR A 43 -3.86 -10.21 9.71
C TYR A 43 -4.86 -10.06 10.86
N LEU A 44 -4.68 -10.83 11.95
CA LEU A 44 -5.54 -10.76 13.13
C LEU A 44 -5.45 -9.40 13.83
N LEU A 45 -4.25 -8.82 13.98
CA LEU A 45 -4.03 -7.50 14.57
C LEU A 45 -4.73 -6.40 13.77
N ILE A 46 -4.66 -6.45 12.45
CA ILE A 46 -5.33 -5.47 11.59
C ILE A 46 -6.85 -5.67 11.62
N ARG A 47 -7.32 -6.91 11.52
CA ARG A 47 -8.75 -7.23 11.49
C ARG A 47 -9.46 -6.94 12.82
N SER A 48 -8.78 -7.10 13.94
CA SER A 48 -9.32 -6.80 15.29
C SER A 48 -9.36 -5.31 15.62
N GLY A 49 -8.81 -4.44 14.76
CA GLY A 49 -8.71 -3.00 15.03
C GLY A 49 -7.62 -2.63 16.06
N LEU A 50 -6.91 -3.61 16.63
CA LEU A 50 -5.82 -3.34 17.58
C LEU A 50 -4.69 -2.52 16.94
N SER A 51 -4.50 -2.65 15.63
CA SER A 51 -3.51 -1.90 14.86
C SER A 51 -3.78 -0.39 14.84
N GLU A 52 -5.03 0.07 15.05
CA GLU A 52 -5.38 1.50 15.10
C GLU A 52 -4.74 2.24 16.29
N ARG A 53 -4.29 1.50 17.31
CA ARG A 53 -3.56 2.07 18.46
C ARG A 53 -2.11 2.42 18.14
N PHE A 54 -1.58 1.96 17.02
CA PHE A 54 -0.21 2.26 16.57
C PHE A 54 -0.21 3.47 15.64
N GLY A 55 0.91 4.18 15.57
CA GLY A 55 1.09 5.32 14.66
C GLY A 55 1.07 4.96 13.16
N ASP A 56 1.14 3.68 12.84
CA ASP A 56 0.94 3.10 11.51
C ASP A 56 -0.12 1.99 11.61
N PRO A 57 -1.42 2.28 11.40
CA PRO A 57 -2.49 1.29 11.49
C PRO A 57 -2.34 0.12 10.51
N SER A 58 -1.63 0.32 9.41
CA SER A 58 -1.34 -0.74 8.42
C SER A 58 -0.20 -1.65 8.86
N LEU A 59 0.55 -1.30 9.91
CA LEU A 59 1.76 -1.99 10.39
C LEU A 59 2.80 -2.25 9.30
N THR A 60 2.82 -1.44 8.24
CA THR A 60 3.65 -1.67 7.06
C THR A 60 5.14 -1.71 7.41
N ILE A 61 5.61 -0.78 8.24
CA ILE A 61 7.01 -0.73 8.67
C ILE A 61 7.40 -2.01 9.42
N LEU A 62 6.54 -2.45 10.34
CA LEU A 62 6.79 -3.65 11.14
C LEU A 62 6.75 -4.92 10.28
N GLN A 63 5.79 -5.02 9.36
CA GLN A 63 5.71 -6.13 8.40
C GLN A 63 6.95 -6.20 7.51
N MET A 64 7.42 -5.06 7.00
CA MET A 64 8.65 -4.98 6.20
C MET A 64 9.87 -5.37 7.03
N ALA A 65 10.02 -4.87 8.26
CA ALA A 65 11.14 -5.20 9.12
C ALA A 65 11.21 -6.71 9.41
N VAL A 66 10.07 -7.32 9.73
CA VAL A 66 9.99 -8.78 9.94
C VAL A 66 10.27 -9.54 8.64
N GLY A 67 9.75 -9.08 7.50
CA GLY A 67 10.03 -9.65 6.18
C GLY A 67 11.51 -9.61 5.83
N ILE A 68 12.21 -8.51 6.13
CA ILE A 68 13.66 -8.36 5.96
C ILE A 68 14.43 -9.37 6.82
N LEU A 69 14.06 -9.50 8.11
CA LEU A 69 14.70 -10.45 9.02
C LEU A 69 14.51 -11.90 8.55
N LEU A 70 13.29 -12.28 8.18
CA LEU A 70 13.00 -13.63 7.65
C LEU A 70 13.76 -13.88 6.34
N THR A 71 13.85 -12.88 5.45
CA THR A 71 14.67 -12.98 4.24
C THR A 71 16.14 -13.18 4.57
N THR A 72 16.67 -12.47 5.55
CA THR A 72 18.07 -12.62 5.99
C THR A 72 18.34 -14.04 6.50
N ILE A 73 17.40 -14.62 7.27
CA ILE A 73 17.50 -15.98 7.76
C ILE A 73 17.53 -17.00 6.61
N ILE A 74 16.62 -16.88 5.64
CA ILE A 74 16.61 -17.83 4.51
C ILE A 74 17.84 -17.70 3.60
N LEU A 75 18.39 -16.47 3.45
CA LEU A 75 19.63 -16.25 2.71
C LEU A 75 20.82 -16.96 3.35
N HIS A 76 20.84 -17.13 4.66
CA HIS A 76 21.89 -17.89 5.34
C HIS A 76 21.93 -19.35 4.87
N TYR A 77 20.77 -19.97 4.66
CA TYR A 77 20.66 -21.35 4.22
C TYR A 77 20.76 -21.52 2.68
N SER A 78 20.70 -20.43 1.92
CA SER A 78 20.65 -20.43 0.44
C SER A 78 22.03 -20.13 -0.16
N ARG A 79 22.96 -21.08 -0.12
CA ARG A 79 24.34 -20.79 -0.58
C ARG A 79 24.42 -20.51 -2.07
N GLU A 80 23.98 -21.44 -2.90
CA GLU A 80 24.09 -21.32 -4.36
C GLU A 80 23.06 -20.39 -4.99
N LEU A 81 21.85 -20.33 -4.42
CA LEU A 81 20.75 -19.48 -4.89
C LEU A 81 20.75 -18.09 -4.27
N ARG A 82 21.73 -17.71 -3.46
CA ARG A 82 21.75 -16.43 -2.73
C ARG A 82 21.51 -15.23 -3.64
N GLY A 83 22.15 -15.18 -4.82
CA GLY A 83 21.96 -14.11 -5.80
C GLY A 83 20.51 -13.97 -6.25
N ALA A 84 19.84 -15.09 -6.52
CA ALA A 84 18.42 -15.08 -6.88
C ALA A 84 17.53 -14.70 -5.68
N MET A 85 17.86 -15.16 -4.47
CA MET A 85 17.13 -14.88 -3.23
C MET A 85 17.22 -13.43 -2.77
N LEU A 86 18.21 -12.64 -3.23
CA LEU A 86 18.24 -11.19 -3.01
C LEU A 86 17.01 -10.47 -3.56
N SER A 87 16.36 -11.05 -4.60
CA SER A 87 15.11 -10.53 -5.15
C SER A 87 13.98 -10.44 -4.12
N ILE A 88 14.02 -11.25 -3.06
CA ILE A 88 13.03 -11.24 -1.98
C ILE A 88 13.11 -9.91 -1.20
N TYR A 89 14.30 -9.35 -0.98
CA TYR A 89 14.43 -8.03 -0.36
C TYR A 89 13.75 -6.95 -1.23
N PHE A 90 13.93 -7.00 -2.56
CA PHE A 90 13.27 -6.07 -3.46
C PHE A 90 11.75 -6.26 -3.46
N MET A 91 11.27 -7.49 -3.35
CA MET A 91 9.85 -7.76 -3.20
C MET A 91 9.28 -7.17 -1.90
N VAL A 92 9.99 -7.27 -0.78
CA VAL A 92 9.61 -6.62 0.48
C VAL A 92 9.59 -5.10 0.32
N MET A 93 10.60 -4.50 -0.35
CA MET A 93 10.65 -3.06 -0.62
C MET A 93 9.48 -2.56 -1.46
N THR A 94 8.96 -3.38 -2.40
CA THR A 94 7.79 -3.02 -3.24
C THR A 94 6.57 -2.64 -2.41
N PHE A 95 6.35 -3.27 -1.25
CA PHE A 95 5.24 -2.91 -0.36
C PHE A 95 5.41 -1.50 0.21
N GLY A 96 6.65 -1.10 0.51
CA GLY A 96 6.96 0.23 1.03
C GLY A 96 6.76 1.36 0.03
N VAL A 97 6.97 1.10 -1.27
CA VAL A 97 6.88 2.12 -2.35
C VAL A 97 5.52 2.84 -2.36
N PHE A 98 4.43 2.11 -2.05
CA PHE A 98 3.07 2.66 -2.07
C PHE A 98 2.60 3.21 -0.72
N ALA A 99 3.27 2.85 0.37
CA ALA A 99 2.81 3.14 1.73
C ALA A 99 3.71 4.11 2.51
N LEU A 100 5.02 4.16 2.17
CA LEU A 100 6.01 4.88 2.94
C LEU A 100 6.50 6.13 2.21
N ASP A 101 6.80 7.16 2.99
CA ASP A 101 7.52 8.33 2.51
C ASP A 101 9.02 8.03 2.27
N ARG A 102 9.71 8.95 1.62
CA ARG A 102 11.13 8.80 1.28
C ARG A 102 12.01 8.52 2.50
N ARG A 103 11.71 9.15 3.65
CA ARG A 103 12.50 8.99 4.87
C ARG A 103 12.37 7.59 5.46
N ARG A 104 11.13 7.07 5.52
CA ARG A 104 10.85 5.72 6.01
C ARG A 104 11.41 4.65 5.07
N MET A 105 11.35 4.89 3.75
CA MET A 105 11.99 4.02 2.75
C MET A 105 13.51 3.97 2.94
N LEU A 106 14.17 5.10 3.20
CA LEU A 106 15.60 5.16 3.53
C LEU A 106 15.93 4.33 4.77
N LEU A 107 15.12 4.44 5.82
CA LEU A 107 15.32 3.65 7.06
C LEU A 107 15.19 2.15 6.79
N MET A 108 14.21 1.72 5.99
CA MET A 108 14.05 0.30 5.64
C MET A 108 15.20 -0.21 4.76
N ALA A 109 15.68 0.59 3.81
CA ALA A 109 16.83 0.26 3.00
C ALA A 109 18.13 0.14 3.84
N ALA A 110 18.35 1.09 4.76
CA ALA A 110 19.48 1.02 5.68
C ALA A 110 19.39 -0.21 6.60
N PHE A 111 18.20 -0.54 7.09
CA PHE A 111 17.97 -1.74 7.88
C PHE A 111 18.24 -3.02 7.07
N THR A 112 17.84 -3.08 5.80
CA THR A 112 18.14 -4.19 4.89
C THR A 112 19.65 -4.37 4.70
N LEU A 113 20.37 -3.28 4.44
CA LEU A 113 21.82 -3.31 4.29
C LEU A 113 22.51 -3.75 5.59
N LEU A 114 22.02 -3.29 6.75
CA LEU A 114 22.53 -3.69 8.05
C LEU A 114 22.37 -5.20 8.27
N CYS A 115 21.16 -5.74 8.02
CA CYS A 115 20.88 -7.17 8.17
C CYS A 115 21.74 -8.01 7.22
N PHE A 116 21.84 -7.62 5.95
CA PHE A 116 22.66 -8.33 4.96
C PHE A 116 24.15 -8.25 5.31
N THR A 117 24.66 -7.08 5.69
CA THR A 117 26.06 -6.93 6.13
C THR A 117 26.35 -7.76 7.39
N GLY A 118 25.42 -7.80 8.34
CA GLY A 118 25.53 -8.66 9.52
C GLY A 118 25.62 -10.14 9.17
N LEU A 119 24.82 -10.59 8.18
CA LEU A 119 24.91 -11.95 7.64
C LEU A 119 26.29 -12.23 7.04
N LEU A 120 26.83 -11.31 6.21
CA LEU A 120 28.15 -11.47 5.59
C LEU A 120 29.27 -11.55 6.64
N ILE A 121 29.21 -10.71 7.68
CA ILE A 121 30.17 -10.72 8.78
C ILE A 121 30.10 -12.05 9.55
N TYR A 122 28.89 -12.51 9.84
CA TYR A 122 28.67 -13.79 10.51
C TYR A 122 29.29 -14.95 9.72
N GLU A 123 29.09 -15.01 8.42
CA GLU A 123 29.65 -16.04 7.55
C GLU A 123 31.17 -15.94 7.43
N TRP A 124 31.69 -14.73 7.32
CA TRP A 124 33.14 -14.51 7.32
C TRP A 124 33.82 -15.06 8.57
N ILE A 125 33.22 -14.86 9.73
CA ILE A 125 33.78 -15.35 11.01
C ILE A 125 33.70 -16.87 11.15
N ASN A 126 32.53 -17.47 10.76
CA ASN A 126 32.26 -18.88 11.02
C ASN A 126 32.64 -19.83 9.87
N ALA A 127 32.74 -19.35 8.63
CA ALA A 127 33.07 -20.14 7.46
C ALA A 127 33.97 -19.41 6.45
N PRO A 128 35.17 -18.94 6.84
CA PRO A 128 35.98 -18.05 6.00
C PRO A 128 36.44 -18.71 4.68
N GLN A 129 36.56 -20.03 4.62
CA GLN A 129 36.96 -20.75 3.42
C GLN A 129 35.89 -20.79 2.31
N GLN A 130 34.63 -20.53 2.66
CA GLN A 130 33.49 -20.52 1.73
C GLN A 130 33.16 -19.11 1.22
N ALA A 131 33.72 -18.08 1.85
CA ALA A 131 33.50 -16.68 1.51
C ALA A 131 34.43 -16.26 0.37
N ILE A 132 33.98 -16.39 -0.88
CA ILE A 132 34.65 -15.76 -2.02
C ILE A 132 34.33 -14.27 -1.94
N PHE A 133 35.29 -13.47 -1.49
CA PHE A 133 35.13 -12.04 -1.18
C PHE A 133 34.57 -11.23 -2.37
N SER A 134 35.02 -11.52 -3.61
CA SER A 134 34.51 -10.87 -4.82
C SER A 134 33.02 -11.13 -5.06
N TYR A 135 32.54 -12.35 -4.76
CA TYR A 135 31.13 -12.73 -4.90
C TYR A 135 30.25 -12.02 -3.86
N LEU A 136 30.72 -11.93 -2.63
CA LEU A 136 30.00 -11.24 -1.56
C LEU A 136 29.89 -9.73 -1.80
N ILE A 137 30.95 -9.09 -2.27
CA ILE A 137 30.93 -7.67 -2.67
C ILE A 137 29.97 -7.44 -3.83
N GLY A 138 29.97 -8.33 -4.84
CA GLY A 138 29.04 -8.23 -5.96
C GLY A 138 27.58 -8.19 -5.52
N HIS A 139 27.19 -9.07 -4.59
CA HIS A 139 25.83 -9.08 -4.03
C HIS A 139 25.53 -7.81 -3.23
N TRP A 140 26.48 -7.32 -2.46
CA TRP A 140 26.32 -6.08 -1.69
C TRP A 140 26.13 -4.86 -2.58
N ILE A 141 26.89 -4.77 -3.69
CA ILE A 141 26.73 -3.71 -4.69
C ILE A 141 25.36 -3.79 -5.36
N ILE A 142 24.94 -4.97 -5.83
CA ILE A 142 23.62 -5.17 -6.45
C ILE A 142 22.50 -4.76 -5.50
N LEU A 143 22.58 -5.19 -4.25
CA LEU A 143 21.59 -4.85 -3.23
C LEU A 143 21.54 -3.33 -3.00
N THR A 144 22.69 -2.68 -2.86
CA THR A 144 22.77 -1.23 -2.62
C THR A 144 22.19 -0.44 -3.80
N LEU A 145 22.53 -0.79 -5.04
CA LEU A 145 21.99 -0.14 -6.23
C LEU A 145 20.47 -0.35 -6.34
N GLY A 146 20.00 -1.57 -6.11
CA GLY A 146 18.58 -1.88 -6.14
C GLY A 146 17.79 -1.13 -5.06
N LEU A 147 18.30 -1.07 -3.83
CA LEU A 147 17.68 -0.30 -2.75
C LEU A 147 17.65 1.21 -3.06
N GLY A 148 18.74 1.75 -3.65
CA GLY A 148 18.78 3.14 -4.13
C GLY A 148 17.67 3.43 -5.14
N TRP A 149 17.45 2.51 -6.08
CA TRP A 149 16.34 2.59 -7.02
C TRP A 149 14.97 2.60 -6.32
N PHE A 150 14.75 1.74 -5.33
CA PHE A 150 13.49 1.70 -4.57
C PHE A 150 13.25 2.98 -3.77
N ILE A 151 14.30 3.58 -3.18
CA ILE A 151 14.19 4.87 -2.49
C ILE A 151 13.77 5.98 -3.46
N TYR A 152 14.40 6.02 -4.65
CA TYR A 152 14.06 6.98 -5.69
C TYR A 152 12.60 6.80 -6.15
N MET A 153 12.22 5.57 -6.47
CA MET A 153 10.87 5.22 -6.95
C MET A 153 9.79 5.51 -5.89
N GLY A 154 10.06 5.17 -4.61
CA GLY A 154 9.14 5.48 -3.51
C GLY A 154 8.90 6.97 -3.37
N GLY A 155 9.95 7.79 -3.43
CA GLY A 155 9.82 9.24 -3.43
C GLY A 155 9.05 9.78 -4.64
N TYR A 156 9.30 9.25 -5.83
CA TYR A 156 8.59 9.64 -7.05
C TYR A 156 7.09 9.30 -6.97
N ILE A 157 6.75 8.08 -6.57
CA ILE A 157 5.35 7.63 -6.46
C ILE A 157 4.61 8.40 -5.37
N HIS A 158 5.26 8.66 -4.23
CA HIS A 158 4.68 9.49 -3.17
C HIS A 158 4.31 10.89 -3.68
N ASN A 159 5.25 11.56 -4.36
CA ASN A 159 5.00 12.88 -4.95
C ASN A 159 3.90 12.85 -6.02
N LEU A 160 3.82 11.78 -6.82
CA LEU A 160 2.76 11.59 -7.80
C LEU A 160 1.39 11.46 -7.13
N GLN A 161 1.30 10.68 -6.06
CA GLN A 161 0.07 10.52 -5.28
C GLN A 161 -0.41 11.86 -4.69
N LEU A 162 0.50 12.70 -4.18
CA LEU A 162 0.17 14.03 -3.67
C LEU A 162 -0.41 14.90 -4.77
N ARG A 163 0.22 14.95 -5.96
CA ARG A 163 -0.28 15.71 -7.12
C ARG A 163 -1.67 15.24 -7.57
N VAL A 164 -1.88 13.92 -7.62
CA VAL A 164 -3.19 13.35 -8.01
C VAL A 164 -4.29 13.73 -7.00
N ARG A 165 -3.97 13.71 -5.70
CA ARG A 165 -4.92 14.15 -4.66
C ARG A 165 -5.28 15.63 -4.83
N GLU A 166 -4.29 16.50 -5.00
CA GLU A 166 -4.49 17.93 -5.22
C GLU A 166 -5.33 18.21 -6.48
N GLN A 167 -5.06 17.51 -7.59
CA GLN A 167 -5.87 17.64 -8.81
C GLN A 167 -7.32 17.19 -8.60
N ARG A 168 -7.54 16.11 -7.85
CA ARG A 168 -8.91 15.64 -7.52
C ARG A 168 -9.65 16.64 -6.66
N GLU A 169 -9.00 17.26 -5.69
CA GLU A 169 -9.60 18.31 -4.86
C GLU A 169 -10.01 19.54 -5.71
N ARG A 170 -9.11 20.01 -6.56
CA ARG A 170 -9.41 21.14 -7.48
C ARG A 170 -10.57 20.81 -8.44
N LEU A 171 -10.59 19.60 -8.99
CA LEU A 171 -11.66 19.16 -9.87
C LEU A 171 -13.00 19.09 -9.12
N ARG A 172 -12.99 18.60 -7.88
CA ARG A 172 -14.18 18.56 -7.03
C ARG A 172 -14.70 19.97 -6.73
N GLU A 173 -13.82 20.88 -6.32
CA GLU A 173 -14.22 22.28 -6.09
C GLU A 173 -14.80 22.95 -7.35
N ALA A 174 -14.18 22.73 -8.53
CA ALA A 174 -14.71 23.24 -9.78
C ALA A 174 -16.07 22.65 -10.12
N HIS A 175 -16.26 21.35 -9.90
CA HIS A 175 -17.54 20.66 -10.09
C HIS A 175 -18.61 21.22 -9.14
N ASP A 176 -18.29 21.42 -7.87
CA ASP A 176 -19.23 21.95 -6.87
C ASP A 176 -19.64 23.39 -7.21
N ARG A 177 -18.70 24.23 -7.69
CA ARG A 177 -19.00 25.59 -8.20
C ARG A 177 -19.92 25.55 -9.41
N LEU A 178 -19.65 24.69 -10.40
CA LEU A 178 -20.51 24.52 -11.58
C LEU A 178 -21.91 24.01 -11.18
N SER A 179 -21.97 23.08 -10.24
CA SER A 179 -23.24 22.56 -9.72
C SER A 179 -24.03 23.64 -8.98
N ALA A 180 -23.37 24.51 -8.20
CA ALA A 180 -24.02 25.63 -7.53
C ALA A 180 -24.64 26.62 -8.52
N ILE A 181 -23.92 26.98 -9.58
CA ILE A 181 -24.44 27.82 -10.67
C ILE A 181 -25.61 27.15 -11.38
N ALA A 182 -25.49 25.84 -11.65
CA ALA A 182 -26.56 25.09 -12.33
C ALA A 182 -27.82 24.85 -11.48
N VAL A 183 -27.80 25.14 -10.18
CA VAL A 183 -28.89 24.92 -9.22
C VAL A 183 -29.74 26.17 -8.98
N ARG A 184 -29.15 27.34 -9.18
CA ARG A 184 -29.82 28.63 -8.97
C ARG A 184 -30.19 29.30 -10.28
N ASP A 185 -31.22 30.12 -10.23
CA ASP A 185 -31.64 31.02 -11.31
C ASP A 185 -30.84 32.33 -11.23
N ASP A 186 -30.19 32.74 -12.31
CA ASP A 186 -29.26 33.88 -12.34
C ASP A 186 -29.95 35.21 -12.04
N LEU A 187 -31.23 35.31 -12.29
CA LEU A 187 -32.01 36.56 -12.10
C LEU A 187 -32.50 36.71 -10.66
N THR A 188 -33.02 35.64 -10.08
CA THR A 188 -33.73 35.68 -8.80
C THR A 188 -32.88 35.15 -7.64
N GLY A 189 -31.80 34.43 -7.90
CA GLY A 189 -30.98 33.76 -6.90
C GLY A 189 -31.66 32.57 -6.20
N LEU A 190 -32.91 32.28 -6.54
CA LEU A 190 -33.66 31.13 -6.02
C LEU A 190 -33.22 29.85 -6.70
N TYR A 191 -33.65 28.71 -6.16
CA TYR A 191 -33.45 27.42 -6.82
C TYR A 191 -34.17 27.38 -8.16
N ASN A 192 -33.50 26.94 -9.21
CA ASN A 192 -34.09 26.83 -10.53
C ASN A 192 -35.08 25.67 -10.62
N ARG A 193 -35.90 25.66 -11.69
CA ARG A 193 -36.93 24.66 -11.89
C ARG A 193 -36.38 23.22 -11.87
N ARG A 194 -35.18 23.00 -12.41
CA ARG A 194 -34.58 21.67 -12.45
C ARG A 194 -34.27 21.14 -11.04
N HIS A 195 -33.62 21.95 -10.24
CA HIS A 195 -33.30 21.59 -8.85
C HIS A 195 -34.55 21.36 -8.01
N PHE A 196 -35.57 22.20 -8.20
CA PHE A 196 -36.86 22.03 -7.55
C PHE A 196 -37.49 20.65 -7.85
N LEU A 197 -37.51 20.25 -9.13
CA LEU A 197 -38.09 18.97 -9.52
C LEU A 197 -37.30 17.78 -8.96
N GLU A 198 -35.97 17.84 -8.98
CA GLU A 198 -35.09 16.82 -8.36
C GLU A 198 -35.38 16.67 -6.87
N ARG A 199 -35.49 17.78 -6.15
CA ARG A 199 -35.83 17.79 -4.70
C ARG A 199 -37.25 17.28 -4.44
N LEU A 200 -38.17 17.62 -5.29
CA LEU A 200 -39.55 17.13 -5.18
C LEU A 200 -39.63 15.60 -5.29
N GLU A 201 -38.91 15.01 -6.25
CA GLU A 201 -38.83 13.55 -6.41
C GLU A 201 -38.21 12.87 -5.19
N GLU A 202 -37.16 13.45 -4.61
CA GLU A 202 -36.53 12.96 -3.37
C GLU A 202 -37.52 12.99 -2.18
N GLU A 203 -38.21 14.12 -1.98
CA GLU A 203 -39.17 14.27 -0.88
C GLU A 203 -40.44 13.43 -1.09
N MET A 204 -40.89 13.24 -2.32
CA MET A 204 -41.98 12.28 -2.63
C MET A 204 -41.58 10.84 -2.27
N SER A 205 -40.37 10.47 -2.61
CA SER A 205 -39.84 9.14 -2.29
C SER A 205 -39.68 8.94 -0.78
N ARG A 206 -39.31 9.98 -0.03
CA ARG A 206 -39.24 9.98 1.43
C ARG A 206 -40.64 9.87 2.03
N ALA A 207 -41.58 10.73 1.61
CA ALA A 207 -42.94 10.73 2.10
C ALA A 207 -43.65 9.39 1.91
N ASN A 208 -43.41 8.72 0.76
CA ASN A 208 -43.91 7.39 0.51
C ASN A 208 -43.34 6.33 1.45
N ARG A 209 -42.04 6.39 1.79
CA ARG A 209 -41.41 5.45 2.73
C ARG A 209 -41.88 5.66 4.16
N GLU A 210 -42.09 6.93 4.56
CA GLU A 210 -42.46 7.31 5.92
C GLU A 210 -43.99 7.40 6.12
N SER A 211 -44.77 7.18 5.05
CA SER A 211 -46.22 7.37 5.02
C SER A 211 -46.66 8.74 5.56
N SER A 212 -45.82 9.76 5.29
CA SER A 212 -46.06 11.15 5.73
C SER A 212 -46.65 11.99 4.59
N PRO A 213 -47.53 12.96 4.89
CA PRO A 213 -48.11 13.83 3.87
C PRO A 213 -47.06 14.81 3.32
N LEU A 214 -47.00 14.99 2.00
CA LEU A 214 -46.22 16.01 1.32
C LEU A 214 -47.15 17.07 0.75
N HIS A 215 -46.88 18.35 1.02
CA HIS A 215 -47.65 19.47 0.50
C HIS A 215 -46.79 20.28 -0.48
N LEU A 216 -47.39 20.65 -1.61
CA LEU A 216 -46.77 21.50 -2.62
C LEU A 216 -47.62 22.75 -2.82
N ALA A 217 -46.99 23.93 -2.82
CA ALA A 217 -47.61 25.18 -3.17
C ALA A 217 -46.98 25.77 -4.43
N ILE A 218 -47.81 26.21 -5.37
CA ILE A 218 -47.39 26.96 -6.55
C ILE A 218 -47.94 28.38 -6.40
N ILE A 219 -47.04 29.35 -6.51
CA ILE A 219 -47.36 30.79 -6.40
C ILE A 219 -47.00 31.45 -7.73
N ASP A 220 -47.95 32.16 -8.34
CA ASP A 220 -47.74 32.96 -9.53
C ASP A 220 -48.17 34.41 -9.28
N LEU A 221 -47.48 35.35 -9.95
CA LEU A 221 -47.77 36.80 -9.84
C LEU A 221 -48.67 37.21 -10.98
N ASP A 222 -49.89 37.59 -10.66
CA ASP A 222 -50.84 38.11 -11.62
C ASP A 222 -50.33 39.38 -12.33
N HIS A 223 -50.45 39.39 -13.65
CA HIS A 223 -50.06 40.51 -14.48
C HIS A 223 -48.59 40.94 -14.43
N PHE A 224 -47.63 40.08 -14.05
CA PHE A 224 -46.20 40.36 -13.94
C PHE A 224 -45.62 41.04 -15.19
N LYS A 225 -46.07 40.63 -16.41
CA LYS A 225 -45.69 41.26 -17.69
C LYS A 225 -46.09 42.73 -17.86
N ARG A 226 -46.95 43.27 -16.99
CA ARG A 226 -47.37 44.68 -17.05
C ARG A 226 -46.54 45.57 -16.11
N VAL A 227 -45.76 44.96 -15.27
CA VAL A 227 -44.90 45.68 -14.24
C VAL A 227 -43.45 45.75 -14.70
N ASN A 228 -43.04 44.94 -15.68
CA ASN A 228 -41.69 44.87 -16.23
C ASN A 228 -41.61 45.43 -17.64
#